data_1c351213e36dcb8c063962cc6ffe8484
#
_entry.id   1c351213e36dcb8c063962cc6ffe8484
#
_cell.length_a   1.000
_cell.length_b   1.000
_cell.length_c   1.000
_cell.angle_alpha   90.00
_cell.angle_beta   90.00
_cell.angle_gamma   90.00
#
_symmetry.space_group_name_H-M   'P 1'
#
loop_
_entity.id
_entity.type
_entity.pdbx_description
1 polymer ?
#
loop_
_entity_poly.entity_id
_entity_poly.type
_entity_poly.pdbx_seq_one_letter_code
_entity_poly.pdbx_strand_id
1 'polypeptide(L)'
;MLDVKRRIIQTTYWLFRKLPIHSNRVLLFSYYGEQYGGAPKYIGAYMKRNTELDVVWSFVEPHKYEKLFRKKEMVRYGHIAYYYMLATTGTIITDYRMTEEFKKRPEQLYIQTWHSSLRLKQIENDAADTLPEKYIQMAKKDSTQIDVLLAGSRKSKEIFQQVFWYDGLIAETGTPQCDILVRRDQHVAERVLSYFNIPQGSHIVMYAPTFRKEHDTSVYDLNPAAVLKALHERFGGEWYLLIRLHPHLKNYLTAFTYSEHVKRATDYDDVQELLCASDFLISDYSAIMFDFSVAGKPCMLYTPDIEDYVAHDRKLYFDLRTLPFQSFEKQVDLIRAIREFDENTYQKTLHEFRKSIGSYDDGNACERVLQLIQKGL
;
A
#
# COMPACT_ATOMS: atom_id res chain seq x y z
N MET A 1 -10.23 -16.98 29.88
CA MET A 1 -9.92 -17.88 28.72
C MET A 1 -8.94 -17.27 27.72
N LEU A 2 -9.09 -16.01 27.32
CA LEU A 2 -8.17 -15.28 26.44
C LEU A 2 -6.73 -15.20 27.01
N ASP A 3 -6.56 -14.91 28.28
CA ASP A 3 -5.23 -14.79 28.94
C ASP A 3 -4.46 -16.12 28.97
N VAL A 4 -5.15 -17.23 29.19
CA VAL A 4 -4.51 -18.56 29.21
C VAL A 4 -4.00 -18.94 27.82
N LYS A 5 -4.82 -18.69 26.78
CA LYS A 5 -4.43 -18.94 25.38
C LYS A 5 -3.24 -18.07 24.98
N ARG A 6 -3.23 -16.79 25.36
CA ARG A 6 -2.11 -15.87 25.11
C ARG A 6 -0.83 -16.34 25.79
N ARG A 7 -0.90 -16.77 27.06
CA ARG A 7 0.26 -17.30 27.81
C ARG A 7 0.81 -18.58 27.17
N ILE A 8 -0.05 -19.49 26.74
CA ILE A 8 0.38 -20.72 26.04
C ILE A 8 1.14 -20.38 24.77
N ILE A 9 0.59 -19.46 23.95
CA ILE A 9 1.23 -19.01 22.71
C ILE A 9 2.59 -18.38 23.00
N GLN A 10 2.68 -17.48 23.97
CA GLN A 10 3.93 -16.84 24.38
C GLN A 10 4.97 -17.86 24.84
N THR A 11 4.59 -18.81 25.71
CA THR A 11 5.49 -19.85 26.19
C THR A 11 5.99 -20.74 25.04
N THR A 12 5.09 -21.13 24.12
CA THR A 12 5.43 -21.94 22.95
C THR A 12 6.37 -21.18 22.00
N TYR A 13 6.11 -19.90 21.77
CA TYR A 13 6.99 -19.05 20.97
C TYR A 13 8.40 -18.98 21.57
N TRP A 14 8.52 -18.83 22.90
CA TRP A 14 9.81 -18.82 23.59
C TRP A 14 10.55 -20.15 23.47
N LEU A 15 9.85 -21.28 23.48
CA LEU A 15 10.45 -22.58 23.22
C LEU A 15 10.96 -22.70 21.79
N PHE A 16 10.18 -22.27 20.79
CA PHE A 16 10.59 -22.29 19.39
C PHE A 16 11.84 -21.43 19.14
N ARG A 17 12.04 -20.35 19.87
CA ARG A 17 13.23 -19.51 19.75
C ARG A 17 14.53 -20.18 20.17
N LYS A 18 14.48 -21.38 20.77
CA LYS A 18 15.66 -22.21 21.07
C LYS A 18 16.04 -23.13 19.88
N LEU A 19 15.18 -23.26 18.90
CA LEU A 19 15.43 -24.08 17.70
C LEU A 19 16.39 -23.35 16.74
N PRO A 20 17.11 -24.08 15.87
CA PRO A 20 17.96 -23.49 14.84
C PRO A 20 17.19 -22.55 13.93
N ILE A 21 17.86 -21.51 13.43
CA ILE A 21 17.34 -20.63 12.38
C ILE A 21 17.58 -21.26 11.01
N HIS A 22 16.57 -21.21 10.16
CA HIS A 22 16.66 -21.54 8.74
C HIS A 22 17.01 -20.26 7.97
N SER A 23 18.30 -20.03 7.75
CA SER A 23 18.84 -18.80 7.15
C SER A 23 18.31 -18.52 5.74
N ASN A 24 18.00 -19.58 4.97
CA ASN A 24 17.44 -19.49 3.61
C ASN A 24 15.92 -19.26 3.58
N ARG A 25 15.25 -19.21 4.75
CA ARG A 25 13.80 -19.02 4.82
C ARG A 25 13.43 -17.56 5.00
N VAL A 26 12.43 -17.11 4.24
CA VAL A 26 11.85 -15.77 4.31
C VAL A 26 10.37 -15.87 4.69
N LEU A 27 9.97 -15.21 5.77
CA LEU A 27 8.57 -15.09 6.18
C LEU A 27 8.02 -13.74 5.75
N LEU A 28 6.93 -13.77 4.97
CA LEU A 28 6.27 -12.59 4.42
C LEU A 28 4.84 -12.48 4.93
N PHE A 29 4.39 -11.28 5.24
CA PHE A 29 2.98 -10.98 5.45
C PHE A 29 2.71 -9.49 5.26
N SER A 30 1.51 -9.18 4.74
CA SER A 30 1.01 -7.83 4.52
C SER A 30 -0.26 -7.63 5.32
N TYR A 31 -0.50 -6.40 5.80
CA TYR A 31 -1.74 -6.03 6.48
C TYR A 31 -2.09 -7.03 7.61
N TYR A 32 -1.11 -7.42 8.44
CA TYR A 32 -1.27 -8.45 9.48
C TYR A 32 -1.77 -9.81 8.95
N GLY A 33 -1.47 -10.14 7.70
CA GLY A 33 -1.92 -11.38 7.05
C GLY A 33 -3.32 -11.31 6.43
N GLU A 34 -3.96 -10.16 6.41
CA GLU A 34 -5.30 -9.98 5.86
C GLU A 34 -5.35 -10.05 4.33
N GLN A 35 -4.26 -9.67 3.66
CA GLN A 35 -4.22 -9.52 2.20
C GLN A 35 -2.94 -10.08 1.58
N TYR A 36 -3.02 -10.48 0.32
CA TYR A 36 -1.87 -10.73 -0.54
C TYR A 36 -1.60 -9.49 -1.38
N GLY A 37 -0.82 -8.57 -0.83
CA GLY A 37 -0.57 -7.25 -1.44
C GLY A 37 0.63 -6.54 -0.82
N GLY A 38 0.75 -5.24 -1.11
CA GLY A 38 1.82 -4.38 -0.60
C GLY A 38 3.22 -4.82 -1.04
N ALA A 39 4.25 -4.16 -0.52
CA ALA A 39 5.64 -4.45 -0.85
C ALA A 39 6.03 -5.93 -0.64
N PRO A 40 5.60 -6.61 0.44
CA PRO A 40 5.93 -8.02 0.64
C PRO A 40 5.52 -8.92 -0.54
N LYS A 41 4.36 -8.66 -1.20
CA LYS A 41 3.92 -9.43 -2.38
C LYS A 41 4.94 -9.37 -3.51
N TYR A 42 5.38 -8.17 -3.87
CA TYR A 42 6.29 -7.95 -4.99
C TYR A 42 7.69 -8.46 -4.71
N ILE A 43 8.18 -8.25 -3.48
CA ILE A 43 9.45 -8.79 -2.99
C ILE A 43 9.41 -10.33 -3.03
N GLY A 44 8.38 -10.95 -2.46
CA GLY A 44 8.24 -12.41 -2.43
C GLY A 44 8.13 -13.04 -3.82
N ALA A 45 7.37 -12.39 -4.73
CA ALA A 45 7.27 -12.84 -6.12
C ALA A 45 8.60 -12.69 -6.87
N TYR A 46 9.37 -11.63 -6.61
CA TYR A 46 10.69 -11.42 -7.18
C TYR A 46 11.69 -12.47 -6.68
N MET A 47 11.73 -12.73 -5.37
CA MET A 47 12.58 -13.76 -4.76
C MET A 47 12.28 -15.15 -5.32
N LYS A 48 11.01 -15.52 -5.41
CA LYS A 48 10.59 -16.84 -5.90
C LYS A 48 11.01 -17.09 -7.36
N ARG A 49 11.17 -16.04 -8.17
CA ARG A 49 11.62 -16.14 -9.57
C ARG A 49 13.13 -16.14 -9.73
N ASN A 50 13.86 -15.52 -8.80
CA ASN A 50 15.28 -15.22 -8.99
C ASN A 50 16.21 -15.91 -7.97
N THR A 51 15.66 -16.71 -7.05
CA THR A 51 16.45 -17.37 -6.00
C THR A 51 15.84 -18.73 -5.59
N GLU A 52 16.62 -19.53 -4.85
CA GLU A 52 16.17 -20.76 -4.20
C GLU A 52 15.73 -20.53 -2.74
N LEU A 53 15.42 -19.29 -2.35
CA LEU A 53 14.94 -18.99 -1.00
C LEU A 53 13.58 -19.67 -0.72
N ASP A 54 13.44 -20.21 0.49
CA ASP A 54 12.19 -20.81 0.99
C ASP A 54 11.24 -19.70 1.44
N VAL A 55 10.40 -19.22 0.51
CA VAL A 55 9.47 -18.12 0.74
C VAL A 55 8.16 -18.64 1.32
N VAL A 56 7.85 -18.24 2.54
CA VAL A 56 6.64 -18.64 3.27
C VAL A 56 5.78 -17.41 3.56
N TRP A 57 4.49 -17.53 3.28
CA TRP A 57 3.49 -16.50 3.54
C TRP A 57 2.69 -16.77 4.80
N SER A 58 2.36 -15.72 5.54
CA SER A 58 1.43 -15.81 6.65
C SER A 58 0.13 -15.07 6.32
N PHE A 59 -1.00 -15.81 6.37
CA PHE A 59 -2.34 -15.28 6.11
C PHE A 59 -3.31 -15.56 7.27
N VAL A 60 -4.23 -14.66 7.52
CA VAL A 60 -5.35 -14.88 8.45
C VAL A 60 -6.24 -16.00 7.90
N GLU A 61 -6.50 -15.99 6.60
CA GLU A 61 -7.33 -16.97 5.89
C GLU A 61 -6.56 -17.64 4.73
N PRO A 62 -5.63 -18.57 5.00
CA PRO A 62 -4.80 -19.19 3.97
C PRO A 62 -5.59 -19.88 2.85
N HIS A 63 -6.81 -20.38 3.16
CA HIS A 63 -7.66 -21.07 2.17
C HIS A 63 -8.04 -20.17 0.97
N LYS A 64 -8.06 -18.86 1.13
CA LYS A 64 -8.30 -17.91 0.03
C LYS A 64 -7.21 -17.97 -1.05
N TYR A 65 -6.02 -18.43 -0.70
CA TYR A 65 -4.84 -18.38 -1.55
C TYR A 65 -4.32 -19.76 -1.99
N GLU A 66 -5.07 -20.84 -1.75
CA GLU A 66 -4.69 -22.22 -2.12
C GLU A 66 -4.50 -22.43 -3.63
N LYS A 67 -5.09 -21.56 -4.45
CA LYS A 67 -4.86 -21.58 -5.91
C LYS A 67 -3.52 -20.94 -6.32
N LEU A 68 -2.94 -20.11 -5.45
CA LEU A 68 -1.70 -19.37 -5.72
C LEU A 68 -0.47 -20.02 -5.06
N PHE A 69 -0.67 -20.71 -3.93
CA PHE A 69 0.40 -21.24 -3.10
C PHE A 69 0.14 -22.69 -2.70
N ARG A 70 1.22 -23.47 -2.61
CA ARG A 70 1.17 -24.80 -2.02
C ARG A 70 1.01 -24.68 -0.50
N LYS A 71 0.39 -25.66 0.14
CA LYS A 71 0.15 -25.68 1.59
C LYS A 71 1.42 -25.43 2.43
N LYS A 72 2.58 -25.92 1.99
CA LYS A 72 3.86 -25.70 2.68
C LYS A 72 4.41 -24.27 2.56
N GLU A 73 3.90 -23.49 1.61
CA GLU A 73 4.29 -22.09 1.38
C GLU A 73 3.42 -21.10 2.18
N MET A 74 2.49 -21.61 2.99
CA MET A 74 1.57 -20.79 3.78
C MET A 74 1.46 -21.27 5.21
N VAL A 75 1.31 -20.31 6.13
CA VAL A 75 0.92 -20.54 7.52
C VAL A 75 -0.22 -19.63 7.93
N ARG A 76 -1.03 -20.07 8.89
CA ARG A 76 -2.12 -19.23 9.40
C ARG A 76 -1.58 -18.26 10.44
N TYR A 77 -1.78 -16.95 10.19
CA TYR A 77 -1.37 -15.86 11.08
C TYR A 77 -1.94 -16.06 12.50
N GLY A 78 -1.12 -15.82 13.51
CA GLY A 78 -1.51 -15.96 14.91
C GLY A 78 -1.72 -17.39 15.41
N HIS A 79 -1.47 -18.43 14.60
CA HIS A 79 -1.50 -19.83 14.99
C HIS A 79 -0.10 -20.38 15.34
N ILE A 80 -0.04 -21.56 15.93
CA ILE A 80 1.22 -22.15 16.42
C ILE A 80 2.29 -22.26 15.33
N ALA A 81 1.90 -22.63 14.10
CA ALA A 81 2.82 -22.69 12.96
C ALA A 81 3.40 -21.32 12.57
N TYR A 82 2.61 -20.25 12.70
CA TYR A 82 3.11 -18.87 12.49
C TYR A 82 4.20 -18.52 13.50
N TYR A 83 3.98 -18.83 14.79
CA TYR A 83 4.98 -18.55 15.83
C TYR A 83 6.24 -19.40 15.68
N TYR A 84 6.11 -20.63 15.18
CA TYR A 84 7.25 -21.46 14.79
C TYR A 84 8.05 -20.78 13.66
N MET A 85 7.37 -20.38 12.58
CA MET A 85 8.02 -19.67 11.48
C MET A 85 8.66 -18.36 11.95
N LEU A 86 7.94 -17.56 12.72
CA LEU A 86 8.44 -16.29 13.27
C LEU A 86 9.71 -16.47 14.12
N ALA A 87 9.84 -17.59 14.84
CA ALA A 87 10.97 -17.89 15.70
C ALA A 87 12.18 -18.47 14.97
N THR A 88 11.97 -19.14 13.81
CA THR A 88 13.00 -19.94 13.15
C THR A 88 13.39 -19.47 11.74
N THR A 89 12.69 -18.47 11.19
CA THR A 89 12.96 -17.91 9.86
C THR A 89 14.14 -16.94 9.91
N GLY A 90 15.01 -16.98 8.89
CA GLY A 90 16.17 -16.10 8.79
C GLY A 90 15.80 -14.66 8.46
N THR A 91 14.82 -14.44 7.56
CA THR A 91 14.40 -13.09 7.14
C THR A 91 12.91 -12.90 7.33
N ILE A 92 12.50 -11.80 7.93
CA ILE A 92 11.10 -11.40 8.15
C ILE A 92 10.85 -10.09 7.42
N ILE A 93 9.81 -10.05 6.58
CA ILE A 93 9.43 -8.85 5.82
C ILE A 93 7.95 -8.56 6.01
N THR A 94 7.63 -7.35 6.43
CA THR A 94 6.26 -6.88 6.60
C THR A 94 6.11 -5.39 6.32
N ASP A 95 4.90 -4.97 6.00
CA ASP A 95 4.52 -3.58 5.73
C ASP A 95 3.82 -2.89 6.91
N TYR A 96 3.57 -3.63 7.99
CA TYR A 96 2.95 -3.14 9.23
C TYR A 96 3.84 -3.39 10.44
N ARG A 97 3.58 -2.65 11.53
CA ARG A 97 4.27 -2.82 12.81
C ARG A 97 4.07 -4.24 13.36
N MET A 98 5.11 -4.79 13.94
CA MET A 98 5.01 -6.07 14.65
C MET A 98 4.26 -5.92 15.97
N THR A 99 3.57 -6.99 16.38
CA THR A 99 2.84 -7.02 17.64
C THR A 99 3.77 -7.05 18.86
N GLU A 100 3.24 -6.74 20.05
CA GLU A 100 3.99 -6.72 21.32
C GLU A 100 4.70 -8.05 21.64
N GLU A 101 4.15 -9.17 21.18
CA GLU A 101 4.71 -10.51 21.42
C GLU A 101 5.98 -10.77 20.63
N PHE A 102 6.19 -10.05 19.52
CA PHE A 102 7.37 -10.25 18.69
C PHE A 102 8.64 -9.85 19.43
N LYS A 103 9.64 -10.72 19.34
CA LYS A 103 11.01 -10.46 19.77
C LYS A 103 11.96 -11.09 18.78
N LYS A 104 12.59 -10.26 17.97
CA LYS A 104 13.59 -10.68 16.97
C LYS A 104 14.78 -11.37 17.64
N ARG A 105 15.36 -12.38 17.00
CA ARG A 105 16.64 -12.97 17.39
C ARG A 105 17.77 -12.22 16.70
N PRO A 106 18.99 -12.18 17.28
CA PRO A 106 20.14 -11.49 16.67
C PRO A 106 20.48 -11.98 15.26
N GLU A 107 20.27 -13.27 15.00
CA GLU A 107 20.56 -13.91 13.72
C GLU A 107 19.48 -13.73 12.66
N GLN A 108 18.36 -13.10 12.99
CA GLN A 108 17.27 -12.79 12.06
C GLN A 108 17.45 -11.41 11.45
N LEU A 109 17.14 -11.27 10.17
CA LEU A 109 17.01 -10.01 9.47
C LEU A 109 15.52 -9.58 9.45
N TYR A 110 15.19 -8.41 9.99
CA TYR A 110 13.86 -7.84 9.95
C TYR A 110 13.82 -6.60 9.07
N ILE A 111 13.09 -6.69 7.95
CA ILE A 111 12.89 -5.61 7.00
C ILE A 111 11.47 -5.07 7.15
N GLN A 112 11.35 -3.80 7.50
CA GLN A 112 10.10 -3.07 7.51
C GLN A 112 9.97 -2.28 6.21
N THR A 113 8.94 -2.58 5.42
CA THR A 113 8.76 -1.94 4.10
C THR A 113 7.89 -0.71 4.16
N TRP A 114 7.08 -0.56 5.22
CA TRP A 114 5.95 0.34 5.27
C TRP A 114 5.00 0.12 4.07
N HIS A 115 4.08 1.04 3.77
CA HIS A 115 2.97 0.72 2.86
C HIS A 115 2.61 1.80 1.83
N SER A 116 3.51 2.73 1.49
CA SER A 116 3.42 3.61 0.31
C SER A 116 4.74 4.33 0.04
N SER A 117 4.92 4.87 -1.17
CA SER A 117 6.14 5.53 -1.62
C SER A 117 6.41 6.85 -0.89
N LEU A 118 5.37 7.62 -0.61
CA LEU A 118 5.41 8.90 0.12
C LEU A 118 4.20 9.02 1.03
N ARG A 119 4.25 9.92 2.01
CA ARG A 119 3.18 10.19 3.00
C ARG A 119 2.52 11.52 2.76
N LEU A 120 1.19 11.55 2.68
CA LEU A 120 0.42 12.78 2.76
C LEU A 120 0.12 13.14 4.21
N LYS A 121 -0.40 12.19 4.98
CA LYS A 121 -0.80 12.36 6.38
C LYS A 121 0.40 12.19 7.30
N GLN A 122 0.43 12.98 8.37
CA GLN A 122 1.40 12.77 9.45
C GLN A 122 1.22 11.39 10.10
N ILE A 123 2.35 10.76 10.42
CA ILE A 123 2.41 9.39 10.95
C ILE A 123 3.26 9.34 12.20
N GLU A 124 3.11 8.27 12.95
CA GLU A 124 3.97 7.86 14.06
C GLU A 124 4.14 9.01 15.08
N ASN A 125 5.35 9.50 15.34
CA ASN A 125 5.62 10.55 16.32
C ASN A 125 4.93 11.88 15.99
N ASP A 126 4.82 12.25 14.71
CA ASP A 126 4.13 13.49 14.30
C ASP A 126 2.61 13.41 14.47
N ALA A 127 2.06 12.20 14.63
CA ALA A 127 0.65 11.93 14.90
C ALA A 127 0.41 11.41 16.32
N ALA A 128 1.40 11.48 17.21
CA ALA A 128 1.34 10.87 18.55
C ALA A 128 0.19 11.41 19.42
N ASP A 129 -0.20 12.66 19.22
CA ASP A 129 -1.34 13.30 19.92
C ASP A 129 -2.70 12.67 19.56
N THR A 130 -2.79 11.96 18.41
CA THR A 130 -4.01 11.31 17.92
C THR A 130 -3.97 9.80 18.02
N LEU A 131 -2.82 9.21 18.37
CA LEU A 131 -2.62 7.77 18.41
C LEU A 131 -2.83 7.22 19.83
N PRO A 132 -3.38 6.00 20.01
CA PRO A 132 -3.48 5.36 21.30
C PRO A 132 -2.09 5.12 21.91
N GLU A 133 -1.91 5.41 23.22
CA GLU A 133 -0.64 5.22 23.93
C GLU A 133 -0.09 3.79 23.77
N LYS A 134 -0.97 2.79 23.83
CA LYS A 134 -0.61 1.39 23.61
C LYS A 134 0.02 1.15 22.24
N TYR A 135 -0.48 1.81 21.20
CA TYR A 135 0.11 1.74 19.86
C TYR A 135 1.50 2.36 19.83
N ILE A 136 1.66 3.54 20.46
CA ILE A 136 2.95 4.25 20.50
C ILE A 136 4.01 3.39 21.19
N GLN A 137 3.68 2.75 22.33
CA GLN A 137 4.60 1.86 23.04
C GLN A 137 4.98 0.63 22.20
N MET A 138 3.99 0.02 21.51
CA MET A 138 4.22 -1.08 20.59
C MET A 138 5.12 -0.65 19.42
N ALA A 139 4.86 0.49 18.81
CA ALA A 139 5.62 1.02 17.67
C ALA A 139 7.08 1.36 18.06
N LYS A 140 7.29 1.98 19.23
CA LYS A 140 8.63 2.23 19.77
C LYS A 140 9.41 0.93 19.99
N LYS A 141 8.75 -0.09 20.59
CA LYS A 141 9.36 -1.40 20.80
C LYS A 141 9.68 -2.09 19.45
N ASP A 142 8.79 -2.02 18.48
CA ASP A 142 9.01 -2.57 17.14
C ASP A 142 10.20 -1.91 16.46
N SER A 143 10.30 -0.58 16.54
CA SER A 143 11.42 0.20 15.98
C SER A 143 12.79 -0.26 16.48
N THR A 144 12.92 -0.69 17.73
CA THR A 144 14.18 -1.23 18.27
C THR A 144 14.58 -2.59 17.67
N GLN A 145 13.71 -3.23 16.90
CA GLN A 145 13.92 -4.55 16.34
C GLN A 145 14.10 -4.57 14.83
N ILE A 146 13.80 -3.46 14.16
CA ILE A 146 13.99 -3.30 12.71
C ILE A 146 15.50 -3.27 12.42
N ASP A 147 15.93 -4.03 11.42
CA ASP A 147 17.30 -3.93 10.90
C ASP A 147 17.35 -2.98 9.70
N VAL A 148 16.31 -3.03 8.84
CA VAL A 148 16.22 -2.17 7.66
C VAL A 148 14.80 -1.63 7.50
N LEU A 149 14.68 -0.33 7.35
CA LEU A 149 13.45 0.35 6.93
C LEU A 149 13.61 0.81 5.47
N LEU A 150 12.64 0.52 4.60
CA LEU A 150 12.72 0.88 3.19
C LEU A 150 12.16 2.28 2.93
N ALA A 151 12.82 3.05 2.07
CA ALA A 151 12.35 4.37 1.64
C ALA A 151 12.24 4.47 0.11
N GLY A 152 11.08 4.95 -0.38
CA GLY A 152 10.81 5.18 -1.79
C GLY A 152 11.36 6.51 -2.33
N SER A 153 11.75 7.43 -1.44
CA SER A 153 12.28 8.73 -1.80
C SER A 153 13.15 9.31 -0.68
N ARG A 154 14.00 10.30 -1.03
CA ARG A 154 14.74 11.07 -0.02
C ARG A 154 13.78 11.70 1.00
N LYS A 155 12.64 12.27 0.53
CA LYS A 155 11.65 12.87 1.43
C LYS A 155 11.03 11.85 2.39
N SER A 156 10.74 10.64 1.93
CA SER A 156 10.28 9.55 2.82
C SER A 156 11.33 9.17 3.85
N LYS A 157 12.61 9.11 3.46
CA LYS A 157 13.74 8.86 4.38
C LYS A 157 13.82 9.94 5.45
N GLU A 158 13.76 11.23 5.07
CA GLU A 158 13.76 12.36 6.01
C GLU A 158 12.61 12.25 7.03
N ILE A 159 11.39 11.96 6.54
CA ILE A 159 10.22 11.76 7.42
C ILE A 159 10.49 10.60 8.39
N PHE A 160 10.91 9.45 7.90
CA PHE A 160 11.14 8.27 8.75
C PHE A 160 12.22 8.52 9.82
N GLN A 161 13.29 9.22 9.49
CA GLN A 161 14.33 9.60 10.45
C GLN A 161 13.79 10.42 11.63
N GLN A 162 12.79 11.25 11.38
CA GLN A 162 12.21 12.14 12.40
C GLN A 162 11.13 11.46 13.25
N VAL A 163 10.31 10.57 12.64
CA VAL A 163 9.05 10.14 13.27
C VAL A 163 8.98 8.67 13.66
N PHE A 164 9.88 7.82 13.12
CA PHE A 164 9.72 6.37 13.22
C PHE A 164 10.30 5.78 14.51
N TRP A 165 10.85 6.60 15.40
CA TRP A 165 11.61 6.18 16.59
C TRP A 165 12.68 5.14 16.25
N TYR A 166 13.39 5.37 15.13
CA TYR A 166 14.33 4.43 14.54
C TYR A 166 15.60 5.13 14.08
N ASP A 167 16.77 4.66 14.58
CA ASP A 167 18.08 5.23 14.29
C ASP A 167 18.93 4.30 13.41
N GLY A 168 18.35 3.20 12.92
CA GLY A 168 19.04 2.21 12.09
C GLY A 168 19.09 2.56 10.60
N LEU A 169 19.35 1.55 9.78
CA LEU A 169 19.48 1.70 8.33
C LEU A 169 18.14 1.98 7.66
N ILE A 170 18.00 3.15 7.04
CA ILE A 170 16.90 3.45 6.12
C ILE A 170 17.46 3.32 4.69
N ALA A 171 17.10 2.24 4.02
CA ALA A 171 17.61 1.89 2.70
C ALA A 171 16.81 2.60 1.58
N GLU A 172 17.55 3.26 0.70
CA GLU A 172 17.04 4.01 -0.45
C GLU A 172 16.78 3.06 -1.62
N THR A 173 15.84 2.15 -1.44
CA THR A 173 15.57 1.07 -2.41
C THR A 173 14.60 1.47 -3.52
N GLY A 174 13.82 2.52 -3.34
CA GLY A 174 12.54 2.67 -4.03
C GLY A 174 11.46 1.85 -3.31
N THR A 175 10.28 1.83 -3.90
CA THR A 175 9.07 1.24 -3.32
C THR A 175 8.73 -0.06 -4.08
N PRO A 176 8.93 -1.24 -3.49
CA PRO A 176 8.81 -2.52 -4.22
C PRO A 176 7.46 -2.73 -4.90
N GLN A 177 6.35 -2.31 -4.28
CA GLN A 177 5.03 -2.42 -4.90
C GLN A 177 4.84 -1.47 -6.09
N CYS A 178 5.69 -0.45 -6.25
CA CYS A 178 5.64 0.49 -7.37
C CYS A 178 6.41 -0.01 -8.60
N ASP A 179 7.20 -1.07 -8.50
CA ASP A 179 7.96 -1.62 -9.63
C ASP A 179 7.04 -1.94 -10.82
N ILE A 180 5.85 -2.50 -10.59
CA ILE A 180 4.89 -2.81 -11.66
C ILE A 180 4.32 -1.55 -12.32
N LEU A 181 4.22 -0.46 -11.59
CA LEU A 181 3.71 0.83 -12.10
C LEU A 181 4.73 1.49 -13.01
N VAL A 182 6.02 1.46 -12.62
CA VAL A 182 7.13 1.96 -13.47
C VAL A 182 7.23 1.15 -14.75
N ARG A 183 7.17 -0.18 -14.62
CA ARG A 183 7.29 -1.11 -15.75
C ARG A 183 6.04 -1.15 -16.64
N ARG A 184 4.90 -0.62 -16.16
CA ARG A 184 3.60 -0.66 -16.85
C ARG A 184 3.26 -2.08 -17.31
N ASP A 185 3.25 -3.03 -16.36
CA ASP A 185 3.08 -4.47 -16.65
C ASP A 185 1.72 -4.74 -17.30
N GLN A 186 1.74 -5.01 -18.60
CA GLN A 186 0.53 -5.24 -19.39
C GLN A 186 -0.22 -6.50 -18.98
N HIS A 187 0.47 -7.57 -18.54
CA HIS A 187 -0.20 -8.78 -18.06
C HIS A 187 -0.99 -8.54 -16.78
N VAL A 188 -0.53 -7.61 -15.93
CA VAL A 188 -1.30 -7.18 -14.75
C VAL A 188 -2.55 -6.45 -15.20
N ALA A 189 -2.44 -5.51 -16.13
CA ALA A 189 -3.59 -4.76 -16.64
C ALA A 189 -4.63 -5.68 -17.29
N GLU A 190 -4.20 -6.63 -18.13
CA GLU A 190 -5.08 -7.62 -18.76
C GLU A 190 -5.83 -8.50 -17.74
N ARG A 191 -5.15 -8.93 -16.65
CA ARG A 191 -5.81 -9.67 -15.57
C ARG A 191 -6.88 -8.87 -14.87
N VAL A 192 -6.64 -7.58 -14.60
CA VAL A 192 -7.62 -6.68 -13.97
C VAL A 192 -8.82 -6.48 -14.89
N LEU A 193 -8.61 -6.18 -16.17
CA LEU A 193 -9.68 -6.06 -17.14
C LEU A 193 -10.53 -7.34 -17.20
N SER A 194 -9.88 -8.51 -17.26
CA SER A 194 -10.56 -9.81 -17.27
C SER A 194 -11.36 -10.06 -15.98
N TYR A 195 -10.80 -9.73 -14.83
CA TYR A 195 -11.47 -9.91 -13.54
C TYR A 195 -12.79 -9.13 -13.44
N PHE A 196 -12.81 -7.91 -13.98
CA PHE A 196 -14.00 -7.05 -13.98
C PHE A 196 -14.90 -7.23 -15.21
N ASN A 197 -14.59 -8.17 -16.11
CA ASN A 197 -15.27 -8.35 -17.39
C ASN A 197 -15.31 -7.03 -18.18
N ILE A 198 -14.16 -6.35 -18.27
CA ILE A 198 -13.95 -5.14 -19.07
C ILE A 198 -13.28 -5.56 -20.39
N PRO A 199 -13.79 -5.11 -21.55
CA PRO A 199 -13.19 -5.45 -22.84
C PRO A 199 -11.73 -4.99 -22.95
N GLN A 200 -10.90 -5.79 -23.61
CA GLN A 200 -9.51 -5.41 -23.90
C GLN A 200 -9.45 -4.15 -24.76
N GLY A 201 -8.53 -3.24 -24.43
CA GLY A 201 -8.41 -1.95 -25.11
C GLY A 201 -9.32 -0.85 -24.56
N SER A 202 -10.17 -1.15 -23.57
CA SER A 202 -10.90 -0.13 -22.81
C SER A 202 -9.98 0.57 -21.82
N HIS A 203 -10.38 1.77 -21.40
CA HIS A 203 -9.68 2.58 -20.40
C HIS A 203 -10.33 2.45 -19.02
N ILE A 204 -9.52 2.56 -17.98
CA ILE A 204 -9.98 2.52 -16.59
C ILE A 204 -9.69 3.85 -15.90
N VAL A 205 -10.73 4.44 -15.30
CA VAL A 205 -10.56 5.44 -14.23
C VAL A 205 -10.84 4.78 -12.88
N MET A 206 -9.94 4.96 -11.91
CA MET A 206 -10.17 4.51 -10.54
C MET A 206 -10.58 5.68 -9.66
N TYR A 207 -11.69 5.53 -8.92
CA TYR A 207 -12.08 6.42 -7.84
C TYR A 207 -11.79 5.76 -6.50
N ALA A 208 -10.89 6.37 -5.71
CA ALA A 208 -10.40 5.80 -4.46
C ALA A 208 -10.44 6.84 -3.33
N PRO A 209 -11.61 7.14 -2.77
CA PRO A 209 -11.75 8.09 -1.67
C PRO A 209 -11.30 7.49 -0.33
N THR A 210 -10.78 8.37 0.54
CA THR A 210 -10.37 8.04 1.91
C THR A 210 -11.58 7.92 2.83
N PHE A 211 -11.47 7.06 3.85
CA PHE A 211 -12.43 6.97 4.95
C PHE A 211 -12.51 8.28 5.74
N ARG A 212 -13.71 8.67 6.17
CA ARG A 212 -13.98 9.76 7.12
C ARG A 212 -14.46 9.18 8.46
N LYS A 213 -14.00 9.77 9.55
CA LYS A 213 -14.44 9.36 10.90
C LYS A 213 -15.89 9.71 11.14
N GLU A 214 -16.31 10.87 10.69
CA GLU A 214 -17.71 11.26 10.68
C GLU A 214 -18.39 10.66 9.46
N HIS A 215 -19.55 10.08 9.69
CA HIS A 215 -20.26 9.21 8.73
C HIS A 215 -21.00 10.00 7.63
N ASP A 216 -20.53 11.19 7.25
CA ASP A 216 -21.11 11.92 6.12
C ASP A 216 -20.70 11.23 4.81
N THR A 217 -21.68 10.62 4.14
CA THR A 217 -21.48 9.95 2.85
C THR A 217 -21.54 10.90 1.66
N SER A 218 -22.02 12.13 1.85
CA SER A 218 -22.14 13.14 0.77
C SER A 218 -20.77 13.50 0.17
N VAL A 219 -19.70 13.41 0.97
CA VAL A 219 -18.32 13.64 0.53
C VAL A 219 -17.85 12.63 -0.53
N TYR A 220 -18.54 11.49 -0.67
CA TYR A 220 -18.21 10.48 -1.68
C TYR A 220 -19.05 10.62 -2.95
N ASP A 221 -19.99 11.60 -2.98
CA ASP A 221 -20.89 11.76 -4.10
C ASP A 221 -20.15 12.24 -5.35
N LEU A 222 -19.89 11.31 -6.24
CA LEU A 222 -19.29 11.53 -7.54
C LEU A 222 -20.21 10.98 -8.61
N ASN A 223 -20.64 11.80 -9.57
CA ASN A 223 -21.48 11.34 -10.67
C ASN A 223 -20.67 10.54 -11.70
N PRO A 224 -20.77 9.20 -11.71
CA PRO A 224 -19.99 8.37 -12.60
C PRO A 224 -20.20 8.67 -14.08
N ALA A 225 -21.44 8.93 -14.49
CA ALA A 225 -21.77 9.20 -15.88
C ALA A 225 -21.12 10.48 -16.39
N ALA A 226 -21.09 11.53 -15.56
CA ALA A 226 -20.44 12.80 -15.91
C ALA A 226 -18.91 12.64 -16.03
N VAL A 227 -18.28 11.86 -15.14
CA VAL A 227 -16.84 11.54 -15.20
C VAL A 227 -16.50 10.76 -16.47
N LEU A 228 -17.21 9.65 -16.72
CA LEU A 228 -16.97 8.81 -17.89
C LEU A 228 -17.16 9.58 -19.20
N LYS A 229 -18.20 10.41 -19.27
CA LYS A 229 -18.44 11.29 -20.43
C LYS A 229 -17.29 12.28 -20.64
N ALA A 230 -16.81 12.94 -19.60
CA ALA A 230 -15.71 13.91 -19.69
C ALA A 230 -14.40 13.26 -20.14
N LEU A 231 -14.09 12.06 -19.63
CA LEU A 231 -12.93 11.28 -20.04
C LEU A 231 -13.02 10.85 -21.50
N HIS A 232 -14.19 10.38 -21.94
CA HIS A 232 -14.42 10.04 -23.36
C HIS A 232 -14.27 11.28 -24.26
N GLU A 233 -14.84 12.43 -23.87
CA GLU A 233 -14.73 13.68 -24.62
C GLU A 233 -13.27 14.15 -24.76
N ARG A 234 -12.44 13.92 -23.72
CA ARG A 234 -11.05 14.40 -23.70
C ARG A 234 -10.06 13.42 -24.34
N PHE A 235 -10.19 12.12 -24.06
CA PHE A 235 -9.19 11.10 -24.40
C PHE A 235 -9.69 10.10 -25.47
N GLY A 236 -11.00 10.10 -25.78
CA GLY A 236 -11.62 9.11 -26.63
C GLY A 236 -11.75 7.74 -25.95
N GLY A 237 -12.09 6.70 -26.73
CA GLY A 237 -12.17 5.32 -26.25
C GLY A 237 -13.37 5.04 -25.33
N GLU A 238 -13.46 3.81 -24.86
CA GLU A 238 -14.47 3.35 -23.92
C GLU A 238 -13.90 3.32 -22.51
N TRP A 239 -14.59 3.94 -21.55
CA TRP A 239 -14.12 4.12 -20.18
C TRP A 239 -14.97 3.36 -19.17
N TYR A 240 -14.28 2.75 -18.20
CA TYR A 240 -14.88 2.05 -17.04
C TYR A 240 -14.39 2.69 -15.75
N LEU A 241 -15.30 2.86 -14.78
CA LEU A 241 -14.99 3.40 -13.46
C LEU A 241 -14.88 2.25 -12.46
N LEU A 242 -13.72 2.11 -11.84
CA LEU A 242 -13.51 1.24 -10.69
C LEU A 242 -13.66 2.06 -9.41
N ILE A 243 -14.63 1.70 -8.55
CA ILE A 243 -14.83 2.32 -7.25
C ILE A 243 -14.17 1.44 -6.19
N ARG A 244 -13.11 1.98 -5.55
CA ARG A 244 -12.40 1.31 -4.47
C ARG A 244 -12.54 2.08 -3.17
N LEU A 245 -13.42 1.65 -2.32
CA LEU A 245 -13.58 2.19 -0.97
C LEU A 245 -12.59 1.55 0.00
N HIS A 246 -12.26 2.30 1.07
CA HIS A 246 -11.51 1.72 2.18
C HIS A 246 -12.29 0.56 2.82
N PRO A 247 -11.66 -0.53 3.29
CA PRO A 247 -12.37 -1.67 3.90
C PRO A 247 -13.33 -1.31 5.02
N HIS A 248 -13.07 -0.26 5.80
CA HIS A 248 -14.00 0.25 6.83
C HIS A 248 -15.28 0.86 6.26
N LEU A 249 -15.31 1.18 4.97
CA LEU A 249 -16.48 1.70 4.26
C LEU A 249 -17.34 0.60 3.60
N LYS A 250 -17.11 -0.67 3.89
CA LYS A 250 -17.91 -1.77 3.29
C LYS A 250 -19.42 -1.61 3.49
N ASN A 251 -19.83 -1.01 4.61
CA ASN A 251 -21.24 -0.75 4.89
C ASN A 251 -21.83 0.40 4.05
N TYR A 252 -21.00 1.20 3.37
CA TYR A 252 -21.41 2.31 2.50
C TYR A 252 -21.36 1.96 1.01
N LEU A 253 -21.11 0.71 0.67
CA LEU A 253 -21.09 0.23 -0.72
C LEU A 253 -22.42 0.46 -1.45
N THR A 254 -23.53 0.58 -0.72
CA THR A 254 -24.86 0.89 -1.24
C THR A 254 -25.04 2.36 -1.64
N ALA A 255 -24.11 3.26 -1.26
CA ALA A 255 -24.15 4.66 -1.68
C ALA A 255 -23.85 4.86 -3.18
N PHE A 256 -23.26 3.85 -3.83
CA PHE A 256 -22.93 3.90 -5.24
C PHE A 256 -23.86 3.00 -6.08
N THR A 257 -24.26 3.52 -7.24
CA THR A 257 -24.98 2.70 -8.24
C THR A 257 -23.94 2.07 -9.17
N TYR A 258 -23.86 0.75 -9.12
CA TYR A 258 -22.99 -0.04 -10.02
C TYR A 258 -23.73 -0.37 -11.32
N SER A 259 -23.00 -0.44 -12.41
CA SER A 259 -23.52 -0.70 -13.75
C SER A 259 -22.49 -1.48 -14.59
N GLU A 260 -22.79 -1.65 -15.88
CA GLU A 260 -21.83 -2.23 -16.81
C GLU A 260 -20.51 -1.45 -16.85
N HIS A 261 -20.54 -0.11 -16.79
CA HIS A 261 -19.36 0.75 -16.84
C HIS A 261 -18.87 1.21 -15.45
N VAL A 262 -19.56 0.84 -14.37
CA VAL A 262 -19.20 1.23 -13.00
C VAL A 262 -19.05 -0.03 -12.15
N LYS A 263 -17.81 -0.40 -11.82
CA LYS A 263 -17.47 -1.65 -11.17
C LYS A 263 -17.04 -1.44 -9.72
N ARG A 264 -17.42 -2.37 -8.85
CA ARG A 264 -16.96 -2.42 -7.47
C ARG A 264 -15.58 -3.06 -7.38
N ALA A 265 -14.57 -2.33 -6.94
CA ALA A 265 -13.19 -2.79 -6.80
C ALA A 265 -12.72 -2.91 -5.34
N THR A 266 -13.61 -2.69 -4.36
CA THR A 266 -13.29 -2.71 -2.92
C THR A 266 -12.76 -4.06 -2.45
N ASP A 267 -13.23 -5.16 -3.03
CA ASP A 267 -12.85 -6.53 -2.62
C ASP A 267 -11.68 -7.10 -3.43
N TYR A 268 -11.09 -6.34 -4.35
CA TYR A 268 -9.87 -6.75 -5.05
C TYR A 268 -8.68 -6.60 -4.11
N ASP A 269 -7.90 -7.66 -3.88
CA ASP A 269 -6.88 -7.69 -2.83
C ASP A 269 -5.79 -6.62 -3.02
N ASP A 270 -5.23 -6.52 -4.22
CA ASP A 270 -4.05 -5.70 -4.48
C ASP A 270 -4.38 -4.40 -5.21
N VAL A 271 -4.28 -3.30 -4.51
CA VAL A 271 -4.50 -1.96 -5.07
C VAL A 271 -3.48 -1.59 -6.14
N GLN A 272 -2.25 -2.09 -6.05
CA GLN A 272 -1.20 -1.76 -7.02
C GLN A 272 -1.51 -2.36 -8.40
N GLU A 273 -2.16 -3.52 -8.47
CA GLU A 273 -2.64 -4.08 -9.73
C GLU A 273 -3.75 -3.21 -10.33
N LEU A 274 -4.67 -2.70 -9.50
CA LEU A 274 -5.70 -1.76 -9.96
C LEU A 274 -5.09 -0.47 -10.49
N LEU A 275 -4.09 0.10 -9.79
CA LEU A 275 -3.36 1.28 -10.25
C LEU A 275 -2.61 1.03 -11.56
N CYS A 276 -1.98 -0.13 -11.70
CA CYS A 276 -1.29 -0.51 -12.93
C CYS A 276 -2.23 -0.54 -14.13
N ALA A 277 -3.44 -1.08 -13.94
CA ALA A 277 -4.47 -1.15 -14.97
C ALA A 277 -5.19 0.18 -15.23
N SER A 278 -5.17 1.11 -14.27
CA SER A 278 -5.88 2.39 -14.41
C SER A 278 -5.13 3.38 -15.31
N ASP A 279 -5.86 4.10 -16.14
CA ASP A 279 -5.35 5.18 -16.99
C ASP A 279 -5.54 6.56 -16.36
N PHE A 280 -6.47 6.66 -15.42
CA PHE A 280 -6.75 7.88 -14.68
C PHE A 280 -7.07 7.56 -13.21
N LEU A 281 -6.63 8.40 -12.28
CA LEU A 281 -6.96 8.30 -10.86
C LEU A 281 -7.71 9.53 -10.39
N ILE A 282 -8.84 9.32 -9.71
CA ILE A 282 -9.51 10.33 -8.88
C ILE A 282 -9.38 9.86 -7.44
N SER A 283 -8.78 10.66 -6.58
CA SER A 283 -8.61 10.35 -5.16
C SER A 283 -8.85 11.60 -4.32
N ASP A 284 -8.44 11.58 -3.05
CA ASP A 284 -8.56 12.71 -2.14
C ASP A 284 -7.32 12.82 -1.22
N TYR A 285 -7.42 12.47 0.07
CA TYR A 285 -6.33 12.54 1.06
C TYR A 285 -5.57 11.23 1.21
N SER A 286 -5.46 10.46 0.15
CA SER A 286 -4.80 9.16 0.14
C SER A 286 -3.38 9.22 -0.42
N ALA A 287 -2.44 8.52 0.22
CA ALA A 287 -1.08 8.36 -0.29
C ALA A 287 -1.00 7.58 -1.62
N ILE A 288 -2.09 6.96 -2.07
CA ILE A 288 -2.20 6.21 -3.33
C ILE A 288 -1.85 7.09 -4.56
N MET A 289 -2.11 8.41 -4.48
CA MET A 289 -1.75 9.35 -5.55
C MET A 289 -0.24 9.39 -5.80
N PHE A 290 0.57 9.25 -4.74
CA PHE A 290 2.03 9.21 -4.87
C PHE A 290 2.49 7.91 -5.52
N ASP A 291 1.92 6.77 -5.15
CA ASP A 291 2.20 5.50 -5.82
C ASP A 291 1.79 5.59 -7.29
N PHE A 292 0.60 6.10 -7.60
CA PHE A 292 0.13 6.25 -8.98
C PHE A 292 0.99 7.23 -9.80
N SER A 293 1.54 8.27 -9.17
CA SER A 293 2.42 9.24 -9.81
C SER A 293 3.65 8.62 -10.46
N VAL A 294 4.08 7.44 -9.95
CA VAL A 294 5.23 6.71 -10.47
C VAL A 294 4.96 6.17 -11.87
N ALA A 295 3.71 5.85 -12.19
CA ALA A 295 3.29 5.44 -13.54
C ALA A 295 3.29 6.59 -14.56
N GLY A 296 3.36 7.86 -14.11
CA GLY A 296 3.27 9.04 -14.96
C GLY A 296 1.88 9.27 -15.56
N LYS A 297 0.84 8.63 -15.04
CA LYS A 297 -0.54 8.72 -15.52
C LYS A 297 -1.31 9.85 -14.81
N PRO A 298 -2.36 10.43 -15.43
CA PRO A 298 -3.13 11.54 -14.87
C PRO A 298 -3.81 11.22 -13.54
N CYS A 299 -3.63 12.11 -12.55
CA CYS A 299 -4.29 12.03 -11.26
C CYS A 299 -4.90 13.40 -10.91
N MET A 300 -6.16 13.40 -10.45
CA MET A 300 -6.83 14.57 -9.90
C MET A 300 -7.42 14.26 -8.53
N LEU A 301 -7.58 15.30 -7.70
CA LEU A 301 -8.11 15.14 -6.34
C LEU A 301 -9.52 15.75 -6.25
N TYR A 302 -10.46 14.98 -5.70
CA TYR A 302 -11.78 15.46 -5.35
C TYR A 302 -11.88 15.57 -3.84
N THR A 303 -11.90 16.80 -3.33
CA THR A 303 -11.71 17.16 -1.93
C THR A 303 -12.82 18.09 -1.43
N PRO A 304 -14.11 17.66 -1.46
CA PRO A 304 -15.24 18.52 -1.17
C PRO A 304 -15.28 19.05 0.27
N ASP A 305 -14.55 18.42 1.17
CA ASP A 305 -14.51 18.66 2.61
C ASP A 305 -13.11 19.05 3.13
N ILE A 306 -12.27 19.68 2.30
CA ILE A 306 -10.84 19.92 2.63
C ILE A 306 -10.64 20.67 3.94
N GLU A 307 -11.42 21.72 4.21
CA GLU A 307 -11.30 22.52 5.41
C GLU A 307 -11.63 21.69 6.66
N ASP A 308 -12.71 20.93 6.61
CA ASP A 308 -13.15 20.06 7.69
C ASP A 308 -12.16 18.91 7.93
N TYR A 309 -11.70 18.27 6.85
CA TYR A 309 -10.74 17.18 6.94
C TYR A 309 -9.42 17.59 7.63
N VAL A 310 -8.86 18.74 7.24
CA VAL A 310 -7.61 19.24 7.83
C VAL A 310 -7.80 19.67 9.29
N ALA A 311 -8.99 20.20 9.63
CA ALA A 311 -9.31 20.63 11.00
C ALA A 311 -9.51 19.45 11.97
N HIS A 312 -10.13 18.35 11.54
CA HIS A 312 -10.66 17.33 12.45
C HIS A 312 -10.05 15.93 12.28
N ASP A 313 -9.48 15.61 11.09
CA ASP A 313 -9.01 14.25 10.82
C ASP A 313 -7.51 14.08 11.07
N ARG A 314 -6.65 14.65 10.22
CA ARG A 314 -5.19 14.54 10.35
C ARG A 314 -4.45 15.69 9.71
N LYS A 315 -3.37 16.14 10.34
CA LYS A 315 -2.40 17.05 9.75
C LYS A 315 -1.70 16.41 8.56
N LEU A 316 -1.36 17.23 7.58
CA LEU A 316 -0.71 16.80 6.34
C LEU A 316 0.75 17.24 6.31
N TYR A 317 1.60 16.46 5.61
CA TYR A 317 3.00 16.82 5.33
C TYR A 317 3.13 17.81 4.17
N PHE A 318 2.13 17.87 3.30
CA PHE A 318 2.11 18.74 2.13
C PHE A 318 0.81 19.53 2.08
N ASP A 319 0.89 20.78 1.68
CA ASP A 319 -0.29 21.53 1.21
C ASP A 319 -0.72 20.94 -0.14
N LEU A 320 -1.97 20.52 -0.27
CA LEU A 320 -2.49 19.92 -1.51
C LEU A 320 -2.30 20.82 -2.73
N ARG A 321 -2.32 22.15 -2.53
CA ARG A 321 -2.10 23.15 -3.59
C ARG A 321 -0.68 23.14 -4.16
N THR A 322 0.28 22.56 -3.43
CA THR A 322 1.69 22.45 -3.87
C THR A 322 2.00 21.13 -4.55
N LEU A 323 1.03 20.20 -4.57
CA LEU A 323 1.17 18.91 -5.22
C LEU A 323 0.95 19.03 -6.75
N PRO A 324 1.49 18.11 -7.55
CA PRO A 324 1.28 18.11 -9.00
C PRO A 324 -0.14 17.69 -9.40
N PHE A 325 -0.99 17.35 -8.43
CA PHE A 325 -2.36 16.88 -8.62
C PHE A 325 -3.33 18.02 -8.36
N GLN A 326 -4.06 18.46 -9.38
CA GLN A 326 -5.09 19.50 -9.21
C GLN A 326 -6.18 18.99 -8.27
N SER A 327 -6.59 19.82 -7.30
CA SER A 327 -7.64 19.49 -6.32
C SER A 327 -8.88 20.36 -6.52
N PHE A 328 -10.06 19.76 -6.35
CA PHE A 328 -11.36 20.36 -6.60
C PHE A 328 -12.33 20.05 -5.48
N GLU A 329 -12.98 21.07 -4.93
CA GLU A 329 -14.04 20.92 -3.93
C GLU A 329 -15.41 20.68 -4.58
N LYS A 330 -15.59 21.13 -5.83
CA LYS A 330 -16.85 20.97 -6.57
C LYS A 330 -16.66 20.02 -7.75
N GLN A 331 -17.57 19.07 -7.86
CA GLN A 331 -17.54 18.12 -8.96
C GLN A 331 -17.61 18.77 -10.35
N VAL A 332 -18.33 19.87 -10.50
CA VAL A 332 -18.43 20.60 -11.78
C VAL A 332 -17.07 21.10 -12.25
N ASP A 333 -16.21 21.52 -11.32
CA ASP A 333 -14.87 22.02 -11.62
C ASP A 333 -13.92 20.85 -11.96
N LEU A 334 -14.01 19.72 -11.23
CA LEU A 334 -13.31 18.49 -11.58
C LEU A 334 -13.66 18.03 -13.00
N ILE A 335 -14.95 17.96 -13.34
CA ILE A 335 -15.42 17.57 -14.67
C ILE A 335 -14.89 18.50 -15.78
N ARG A 336 -14.88 19.79 -15.53
CA ARG A 336 -14.30 20.78 -16.46
C ARG A 336 -12.80 20.54 -16.62
N ALA A 337 -12.07 20.36 -15.54
CA ALA A 337 -10.63 20.14 -15.56
C ALA A 337 -10.26 18.82 -16.29
N ILE A 338 -11.08 17.76 -16.20
CA ILE A 338 -10.88 16.55 -17.00
C ILE A 338 -10.97 16.85 -18.50
N ARG A 339 -11.96 17.64 -18.93
CA ARG A 339 -12.12 18.01 -20.35
C ARG A 339 -10.96 18.89 -20.86
N GLU A 340 -10.46 19.76 -20.00
CA GLU A 340 -9.41 20.74 -20.29
C GLU A 340 -7.99 20.22 -19.94
N PHE A 341 -7.86 18.92 -19.60
CA PHE A 341 -6.59 18.37 -19.11
C PHE A 341 -5.45 18.57 -20.11
N ASP A 342 -4.37 19.21 -19.64
CA ASP A 342 -3.14 19.40 -20.40
C ASP A 342 -2.05 18.43 -19.95
N GLU A 343 -1.82 17.42 -20.76
CA GLU A 343 -0.83 16.38 -20.54
C GLU A 343 0.59 16.94 -20.38
N ASN A 344 0.98 17.92 -21.21
CA ASN A 344 2.35 18.45 -21.19
C ASN A 344 2.63 19.22 -19.89
N THR A 345 1.71 20.06 -19.46
CA THR A 345 1.81 20.79 -18.19
C THR A 345 1.82 19.81 -17.02
N TYR A 346 0.95 18.80 -17.03
CA TYR A 346 0.89 17.79 -15.98
C TYR A 346 2.22 17.01 -15.87
N GLN A 347 2.76 16.50 -16.97
CA GLN A 347 4.00 15.73 -16.97
C GLN A 347 5.19 16.57 -16.49
N LYS A 348 5.26 17.84 -16.88
CA LYS A 348 6.30 18.76 -16.40
C LYS A 348 6.22 18.93 -14.88
N THR A 349 5.04 19.27 -14.35
CA THR A 349 4.82 19.49 -12.93
C THR A 349 5.09 18.21 -12.12
N LEU A 350 4.66 17.06 -12.64
CA LEU A 350 4.91 15.76 -12.02
C LEU A 350 6.40 15.41 -11.97
N HIS A 351 7.12 15.67 -13.05
CA HIS A 351 8.57 15.46 -13.11
C HIS A 351 9.31 16.35 -12.09
N GLU A 352 8.96 17.64 -12.02
CA GLU A 352 9.53 18.57 -11.06
C GLU A 352 9.25 18.12 -9.61
N PHE A 353 8.03 17.68 -9.32
CA PHE A 353 7.66 17.16 -8.02
C PHE A 353 8.48 15.90 -7.66
N ARG A 354 8.54 14.89 -8.54
CA ARG A 354 9.32 13.66 -8.29
C ARG A 354 10.81 13.95 -8.06
N LYS A 355 11.36 14.92 -8.78
CA LYS A 355 12.73 15.39 -8.58
C LYS A 355 12.89 16.09 -7.22
N SER A 356 11.94 16.93 -6.81
CA SER A 356 11.98 17.67 -5.54
C SER A 356 11.99 16.74 -4.33
N ILE A 357 11.16 15.69 -4.34
CA ILE A 357 11.11 14.69 -3.28
C ILE A 357 12.29 13.69 -3.35
N GLY A 358 13.06 13.69 -4.44
CA GLY A 358 14.15 12.74 -4.66
C GLY A 358 13.64 11.30 -4.73
N SER A 359 12.72 11.00 -5.67
CA SER A 359 12.16 9.65 -5.85
C SER A 359 13.23 8.66 -6.28
N TYR A 360 13.26 7.48 -5.66
CA TYR A 360 14.13 6.35 -6.01
C TYR A 360 13.40 5.29 -6.85
N ASP A 361 12.12 5.51 -7.18
CA ASP A 361 11.28 4.56 -7.90
C ASP A 361 11.63 4.53 -9.40
N ASP A 362 12.40 3.52 -9.79
CA ASP A 362 12.87 3.26 -11.17
C ASP A 362 12.48 1.86 -11.69
N GLY A 363 11.68 1.13 -10.91
CA GLY A 363 11.23 -0.21 -11.25
C GLY A 363 12.16 -1.35 -10.81
N ASN A 364 13.20 -1.08 -9.99
CA ASN A 364 14.17 -2.08 -9.53
C ASN A 364 14.25 -2.18 -8.00
N ALA A 365 13.21 -1.73 -7.30
CA ALA A 365 13.19 -1.75 -5.84
C ALA A 365 13.25 -3.18 -5.27
N CYS A 366 12.50 -4.12 -5.86
CA CYS A 366 12.55 -5.53 -5.44
C CYS A 366 13.93 -6.15 -5.57
N GLU A 367 14.69 -5.82 -6.62
CA GLU A 367 16.06 -6.28 -6.82
C GLU A 367 16.98 -5.75 -5.73
N ARG A 368 16.89 -4.45 -5.41
CA ARG A 368 17.70 -3.83 -4.34
C ARG A 368 17.40 -4.46 -2.98
N VAL A 369 16.14 -4.77 -2.68
CA VAL A 369 15.77 -5.48 -1.44
C VAL A 369 16.40 -6.88 -1.40
N LEU A 370 16.38 -7.62 -2.52
CA LEU A 370 17.04 -8.93 -2.59
C LEU A 370 18.55 -8.80 -2.35
N GLN A 371 19.21 -7.79 -2.93
CA GLN A 371 20.64 -7.54 -2.71
C GLN A 371 20.96 -7.23 -1.23
N LEU A 372 20.07 -6.51 -0.51
CA LEU A 372 20.24 -6.29 0.94
C LEU A 372 20.21 -7.61 1.72
N ILE A 373 19.26 -8.51 1.39
CA ILE A 373 19.16 -9.81 2.06
C ILE A 373 20.40 -10.68 1.80
N GLN A 374 20.91 -10.69 0.57
CA GLN A 374 22.06 -11.50 0.18
C GLN A 374 23.38 -11.01 0.79
N LYS A 375 23.50 -9.73 1.09
CA LYS A 375 24.69 -9.15 1.74
C LYS A 375 24.80 -9.48 3.22
N GLY A 376 23.72 -9.97 3.84
CA GLY A 376 23.71 -10.38 5.25
C GLY A 376 23.97 -9.20 6.18
N LEU A 377 23.20 -8.14 6.06
CA LEU A 377 23.31 -6.94 6.91
C LEU A 377 23.17 -7.27 8.39
#